data_3d9b9fe982f4fedff9a57b2687cc11c5
#
_entry.id   3d9b9fe982f4fedff9a57b2687cc11c5
#
_cell.length_a   1.000
_cell.length_b   1.000
_cell.length_c   1.000
_cell.angle_alpha   90.00
_cell.angle_beta   90.00
_cell.angle_gamma   90.00
#
_symmetry.space_group_name_H-M   'P 1'
#
loop_
_entity.id
_entity.type
_entity.pdbx_description
1 polymer ?
#
loop_
_entity_poly.entity_id
_entity_poly.type
_entity_poly.pdbx_seq_one_letter_code
_entity_poly.pdbx_strand_id
1 'polypeptide(L)'
;MFGIAVVGFFWRIAFRTRVEGVDRIPSSGPAIVAGNHVSALDGVVLTLVTGARGRRMTRFLVAAEFFHKLWCGWALRLYRQIPLRRGERDQDAVDIAIETIRGGALAGIFPEGTVNPKPETGLLRGRKGAARIALATEAPVVPVGVWGTQERWPKPGLHVRRPWRPVVAVSYGDPILPKGDADSADDIQAFTDLLVDAIAVQADRARALAQA
;
A
#
# COMPACT_ATOMS: atom_id res chain seq x y z
N MET A 1 7.46 16.25 -8.06
CA MET A 1 8.81 15.66 -8.14
C MET A 1 9.74 16.14 -7.02
N PHE A 2 9.88 17.44 -6.76
CA PHE A 2 10.76 17.98 -5.71
C PHE A 2 10.54 17.35 -4.32
N GLY A 3 9.29 17.24 -3.86
CA GLY A 3 8.99 16.68 -2.54
C GLY A 3 9.38 15.19 -2.37
N ILE A 4 9.26 14.38 -3.44
CA ILE A 4 9.72 12.98 -3.42
C ILE A 4 11.25 12.94 -3.26
N ALA A 5 11.98 13.83 -3.91
CA ALA A 5 13.42 13.88 -3.80
C ALA A 5 13.86 14.22 -2.36
N VAL A 6 13.20 15.17 -1.72
CA VAL A 6 13.48 15.58 -0.34
C VAL A 6 13.17 14.42 0.63
N VAL A 7 11.96 13.85 0.56
CA VAL A 7 11.60 12.70 1.41
C VAL A 7 12.51 11.50 1.13
N GLY A 8 12.84 11.24 -0.14
CA GLY A 8 13.76 10.18 -0.54
C GLY A 8 15.20 10.38 -0.02
N PHE A 9 15.67 11.62 0.09
CA PHE A 9 16.94 11.93 0.69
C PHE A 9 16.98 11.55 2.18
N PHE A 10 16.00 12.03 2.96
CA PHE A 10 15.89 11.67 4.39
C PHE A 10 15.64 10.18 4.60
N TRP A 11 14.87 9.55 3.70
CA TRP A 11 14.66 8.10 3.73
C TRP A 11 15.97 7.33 3.59
N ARG A 12 16.85 7.71 2.65
CA ARG A 12 18.16 7.07 2.44
C ARG A 12 19.09 7.21 3.63
N ILE A 13 18.98 8.29 4.40
CA ILE A 13 19.73 8.48 5.65
C ILE A 13 19.19 7.54 6.73
N ALA A 14 17.86 7.40 6.84
CA ALA A 14 17.20 6.67 7.91
C ALA A 14 17.13 5.16 7.68
N PHE A 15 17.11 4.71 6.41
CA PHE A 15 16.86 3.32 6.03
C PHE A 15 17.82 2.82 4.94
N ARG A 16 18.01 1.50 4.93
CA ARG A 16 18.52 0.78 3.76
C ARG A 16 17.34 0.14 3.06
N THR A 17 17.16 0.38 1.76
CA THR A 17 15.99 -0.14 1.05
C THR A 17 16.39 -1.20 0.04
N ARG A 18 15.77 -2.38 0.14
CA ARG A 18 15.87 -3.48 -0.81
C ARG A 18 14.56 -3.63 -1.54
N VAL A 19 14.59 -3.76 -2.85
CA VAL A 19 13.39 -3.81 -3.68
C VAL A 19 13.55 -4.82 -4.78
N GLU A 20 12.55 -5.68 -4.95
CA GLU A 20 12.45 -6.59 -6.08
C GLU A 20 11.08 -6.47 -6.79
N GLY A 21 11.03 -6.78 -8.07
CA GLY A 21 9.80 -6.87 -8.87
C GLY A 21 9.07 -5.55 -9.15
N VAL A 22 9.69 -4.40 -8.93
CA VAL A 22 9.04 -3.08 -9.18
C VAL A 22 8.66 -2.87 -10.64
N ASP A 23 9.30 -3.55 -11.55
CA ASP A 23 9.04 -3.59 -13.00
C ASP A 23 7.72 -4.29 -13.36
N ARG A 24 7.15 -5.07 -12.43
CA ARG A 24 5.83 -5.70 -12.58
C ARG A 24 4.67 -4.71 -12.47
N ILE A 25 4.92 -3.51 -11.97
CA ILE A 25 3.91 -2.45 -11.93
C ILE A 25 3.67 -1.96 -13.36
N PRO A 26 2.41 -1.96 -13.87
CA PRO A 26 2.10 -1.41 -15.18
C PRO A 26 2.61 0.04 -15.31
N SER A 27 3.34 0.35 -16.37
CA SER A 27 3.96 1.67 -16.59
C SER A 27 2.94 2.78 -16.83
N SER A 28 1.72 2.43 -17.27
CA SER A 28 0.62 3.35 -17.56
C SER A 28 -0.73 2.66 -17.36
N GLY A 29 -1.80 3.42 -17.44
CA GLY A 29 -3.17 2.93 -17.30
C GLY A 29 -3.58 2.63 -15.85
N PRO A 30 -4.81 2.17 -15.62
CA PRO A 30 -5.32 1.84 -14.30
C PRO A 30 -4.53 0.67 -13.69
N ALA A 31 -4.18 0.77 -12.41
CA ALA A 31 -3.56 -0.32 -11.66
C ALA A 31 -3.73 -0.10 -10.15
N ILE A 32 -3.67 -1.20 -9.39
CA ILE A 32 -3.75 -1.19 -7.93
C ILE A 32 -2.49 -1.87 -7.37
N VAL A 33 -1.87 -1.28 -6.37
CA VAL A 33 -0.87 -1.91 -5.52
C VAL A 33 -1.55 -2.25 -4.20
N ALA A 34 -1.61 -3.54 -3.87
CA ALA A 34 -2.24 -4.01 -2.64
C ALA A 34 -1.22 -4.70 -1.75
N GLY A 35 -1.06 -4.23 -0.51
CA GLY A 35 0.01 -4.70 0.37
C GLY A 35 -0.40 -4.98 1.80
N ASN A 36 0.49 -5.66 2.53
CA ASN A 36 0.41 -5.78 3.97
C ASN A 36 0.72 -4.44 4.66
N HIS A 37 0.21 -4.26 5.87
CA HIS A 37 0.33 -2.99 6.60
C HIS A 37 0.96 -3.20 7.98
N VAL A 38 2.28 -3.03 8.05
CA VAL A 38 3.07 -3.28 9.27
C VAL A 38 3.49 -1.99 9.99
N SER A 39 3.36 -0.84 9.30
CA SER A 39 3.82 0.45 9.82
C SER A 39 3.07 1.62 9.18
N ALA A 40 3.01 2.74 9.88
CA ALA A 40 2.57 4.02 9.29
C ALA A 40 3.47 4.49 8.13
N LEU A 41 4.69 3.94 8.00
CA LEU A 41 5.65 4.28 6.95
C LEU A 41 5.46 3.49 5.64
N ASP A 42 4.60 2.46 5.60
CA ASP A 42 4.46 1.60 4.42
C ASP A 42 4.01 2.38 3.18
N GLY A 43 3.02 3.26 3.32
CA GLY A 43 2.59 4.13 2.23
C GLY A 43 3.70 5.06 1.74
N VAL A 44 4.59 5.49 2.63
CA VAL A 44 5.72 6.36 2.27
C VAL A 44 6.74 5.58 1.44
N VAL A 45 7.19 4.42 1.90
CA VAL A 45 8.18 3.63 1.15
C VAL A 45 7.63 3.18 -0.20
N LEU A 46 6.38 2.74 -0.26
CA LEU A 46 5.77 2.33 -1.51
C LEU A 46 5.67 3.52 -2.49
N THR A 47 5.27 4.71 -2.03
CA THR A 47 5.25 5.93 -2.86
C THR A 47 6.65 6.30 -3.35
N LEU A 48 7.68 6.20 -2.49
CA LEU A 48 9.06 6.48 -2.89
C LEU A 48 9.57 5.49 -3.93
N VAL A 49 9.30 4.20 -3.75
CA VAL A 49 9.75 3.14 -4.66
C VAL A 49 9.03 3.26 -6.01
N THR A 50 7.71 3.38 -6.02
CA THR A 50 6.93 3.52 -7.26
C THR A 50 7.24 4.83 -7.99
N GLY A 51 7.48 5.92 -7.26
CA GLY A 51 7.84 7.21 -7.84
C GLY A 51 9.25 7.24 -8.42
N ALA A 52 10.22 6.64 -7.72
CA ALA A 52 11.64 6.67 -8.14
C ALA A 52 11.98 5.61 -9.19
N ARG A 53 11.46 4.39 -9.06
CA ARG A 53 11.78 3.25 -9.93
C ARG A 53 10.66 2.93 -10.92
N GLY A 54 9.41 2.92 -10.46
CA GLY A 54 8.23 2.68 -11.30
C GLY A 54 7.75 3.91 -12.08
N ARG A 55 8.34 5.10 -11.83
CA ARG A 55 7.97 6.40 -12.45
C ARG A 55 6.48 6.75 -12.33
N ARG A 56 5.78 6.20 -11.35
CA ARG A 56 4.36 6.42 -11.10
C ARG A 56 4.12 6.79 -9.64
N MET A 57 3.23 7.76 -9.41
CA MET A 57 2.79 8.13 -8.07
C MET A 57 1.66 7.21 -7.62
N THR A 58 1.87 6.47 -6.54
CA THR A 58 0.80 5.71 -5.91
C THR A 58 -0.07 6.63 -5.07
N ARG A 59 -1.38 6.56 -5.26
CA ARG A 59 -2.40 7.28 -4.48
C ARG A 59 -3.04 6.33 -3.48
N PHE A 60 -2.64 6.43 -2.23
CA PHE A 60 -3.16 5.57 -1.16
C PHE A 60 -4.50 6.06 -0.64
N LEU A 61 -5.35 5.11 -0.25
CA LEU A 61 -6.50 5.37 0.59
C LEU A 61 -6.00 5.63 2.02
N VAL A 62 -6.15 6.86 2.50
CA VAL A 62 -5.63 7.33 3.79
C VAL A 62 -6.79 7.83 4.65
N ALA A 63 -6.82 7.47 5.94
CA ALA A 63 -7.86 7.90 6.84
C ALA A 63 -8.02 9.43 6.83
N ALA A 64 -9.26 9.90 6.64
CA ALA A 64 -9.59 11.31 6.42
C ALA A 64 -9.11 12.24 7.55
N GLU A 65 -9.01 11.72 8.78
CA GLU A 65 -8.50 12.43 9.95
C GLU A 65 -7.07 12.96 9.76
N PHE A 66 -6.23 12.29 8.94
CA PHE A 66 -4.88 12.75 8.66
C PHE A 66 -4.83 13.97 7.73
N PHE A 67 -5.86 14.19 6.92
CA PHE A 67 -5.94 15.35 6.03
C PHE A 67 -6.17 16.66 6.79
N HIS A 68 -6.67 16.60 8.02
CA HIS A 68 -6.87 17.76 8.89
C HIS A 68 -5.65 18.09 9.77
N LYS A 69 -4.64 17.20 9.79
CA LYS A 69 -3.42 17.45 10.57
C LYS A 69 -2.47 18.36 9.81
N LEU A 70 -2.05 19.46 10.43
CA LEU A 70 -1.19 20.48 9.81
C LEU A 70 0.14 19.91 9.29
N TRP A 71 0.72 18.93 10.02
CA TRP A 71 2.03 18.38 9.68
C TRP A 71 2.05 17.45 8.45
N CYS A 72 0.92 16.86 8.07
CA CYS A 72 0.86 15.93 6.92
C CYS A 72 -0.28 16.21 5.93
N GLY A 73 -1.34 16.91 6.36
CA GLY A 73 -2.54 17.11 5.53
C GLY A 73 -2.26 17.85 4.21
N TRP A 74 -1.34 18.82 4.22
CA TRP A 74 -0.91 19.50 3.00
C TRP A 74 -0.20 18.55 2.02
N ALA A 75 0.65 17.65 2.54
CA ALA A 75 1.37 16.67 1.71
C ALA A 75 0.39 15.63 1.12
N LEU A 76 -0.55 15.14 1.92
CA LEU A 76 -1.57 14.21 1.44
C LEU A 76 -2.41 14.81 0.29
N ARG A 77 -2.77 16.10 0.38
CA ARG A 77 -3.47 16.80 -0.72
C ARG A 77 -2.56 17.04 -1.93
N LEU A 78 -1.33 17.49 -1.70
CA LEU A 78 -0.35 17.73 -2.77
C LEU A 78 -0.08 16.47 -3.58
N TYR A 79 0.04 15.32 -2.91
CA TYR A 79 0.23 14.01 -3.55
C TYR A 79 -1.09 13.32 -3.94
N ARG A 80 -2.22 14.05 -3.86
CA ARG A 80 -3.55 13.58 -4.28
C ARG A 80 -3.91 12.22 -3.67
N GLN A 81 -3.59 12.02 -2.37
CA GLN A 81 -4.00 10.82 -1.66
C GLN A 81 -5.53 10.82 -1.52
N ILE A 82 -6.13 9.62 -1.44
CA ILE A 82 -7.58 9.43 -1.41
C ILE A 82 -8.04 9.40 0.04
N PRO A 83 -8.92 10.33 0.49
CA PRO A 83 -9.42 10.31 1.87
C PRO A 83 -10.43 9.17 2.08
N LEU A 84 -10.23 8.40 3.15
CA LEU A 84 -11.10 7.31 3.58
C LEU A 84 -11.70 7.66 4.95
N ARG A 85 -13.02 7.76 5.07
CA ARG A 85 -13.71 7.93 6.35
C ARG A 85 -13.92 6.57 7.00
N ARG A 86 -13.37 6.38 8.21
CA ARG A 86 -13.50 5.13 8.97
C ARG A 86 -14.83 5.10 9.73
N GLY A 87 -15.51 3.96 9.72
CA GLY A 87 -16.69 3.70 10.59
C GLY A 87 -18.05 3.80 9.93
N GLU A 88 -18.22 4.52 8.85
CA GLU A 88 -19.38 4.46 7.98
C GLU A 88 -19.10 3.47 6.84
N ARG A 89 -20.14 2.92 6.20
CA ARG A 89 -19.96 2.26 4.90
C ARG A 89 -19.52 3.36 3.94
N ASP A 90 -18.20 3.57 3.84
CA ASP A 90 -17.64 4.69 3.10
C ASP A 90 -17.71 4.40 1.59
N GLN A 91 -18.95 4.37 1.09
CA GLN A 91 -19.22 4.20 -0.34
C GLN A 91 -18.56 5.32 -1.12
N ASP A 92 -18.59 6.56 -0.58
CA ASP A 92 -17.97 7.72 -1.23
C ASP A 92 -16.46 7.51 -1.47
N ALA A 93 -15.74 6.93 -0.50
CA ALA A 93 -14.31 6.67 -0.67
C ALA A 93 -14.05 5.52 -1.66
N VAL A 94 -14.93 4.53 -1.70
CA VAL A 94 -14.87 3.46 -2.72
C VAL A 94 -15.10 4.05 -4.11
N ASP A 95 -16.10 4.91 -4.27
CA ASP A 95 -16.44 5.54 -5.54
C ASP A 95 -15.32 6.48 -6.01
N ILE A 96 -14.75 7.30 -5.13
CA ILE A 96 -13.58 8.14 -5.43
C ILE A 96 -12.38 7.28 -5.85
N ALA A 97 -12.15 6.16 -5.19
CA ALA A 97 -11.08 5.25 -5.55
C ALA A 97 -11.31 4.65 -6.95
N ILE A 98 -12.52 4.20 -7.24
CA ILE A 98 -12.91 3.65 -8.54
C ILE A 98 -12.72 4.69 -9.65
N GLU A 99 -13.21 5.92 -9.47
CA GLU A 99 -13.03 7.01 -10.43
C GLU A 99 -11.56 7.34 -10.64
N THR A 100 -10.79 7.41 -9.55
CA THR A 100 -9.34 7.69 -9.59
C THR A 100 -8.60 6.62 -10.40
N ILE A 101 -8.94 5.34 -10.20
CA ILE A 101 -8.31 4.22 -10.91
C ILE A 101 -8.74 4.23 -12.38
N ARG A 102 -10.03 4.38 -12.68
CA ARG A 102 -10.55 4.48 -14.06
C ARG A 102 -9.92 5.64 -14.83
N GLY A 103 -9.57 6.72 -14.14
CA GLY A 103 -8.80 7.84 -14.69
C GLY A 103 -7.32 7.53 -14.96
N GLY A 104 -6.90 6.25 -14.85
CA GLY A 104 -5.54 5.78 -15.18
C GLY A 104 -4.54 5.93 -14.03
N ALA A 105 -4.97 6.20 -12.81
CA ALA A 105 -4.07 6.29 -11.66
C ALA A 105 -3.57 4.93 -11.17
N LEU A 106 -2.43 4.93 -10.48
CA LEU A 106 -1.97 3.83 -9.65
C LEU A 106 -2.49 4.06 -8.23
N ALA A 107 -3.44 3.22 -7.77
CA ALA A 107 -3.96 3.30 -6.42
C ALA A 107 -3.19 2.36 -5.47
N GLY A 108 -3.08 2.75 -4.19
CA GLY A 108 -2.49 1.93 -3.14
C GLY A 108 -3.53 1.58 -2.08
N ILE A 109 -3.65 0.30 -1.76
CA ILE A 109 -4.64 -0.20 -0.79
C ILE A 109 -3.94 -1.15 0.17
N PHE A 110 -4.28 -1.02 1.45
CA PHE A 110 -3.93 -2.01 2.47
C PHE A 110 -5.21 -2.77 2.86
N PRO A 111 -5.42 -4.02 2.37
CA PRO A 111 -6.65 -4.76 2.63
C PRO A 111 -6.93 -5.03 4.11
N GLU A 112 -5.89 -5.05 4.95
CA GLU A 112 -6.02 -5.16 6.41
C GLU A 112 -6.79 -3.98 7.03
N GLY A 113 -6.79 -2.81 6.38
CA GLY A 113 -7.48 -1.59 6.80
C GLY A 113 -6.97 -0.96 8.08
N THR A 114 -5.93 -1.52 8.68
CA THR A 114 -5.22 -0.99 9.86
C THR A 114 -3.81 -1.54 9.90
N VAL A 115 -2.90 -0.83 10.57
CA VAL A 115 -1.56 -1.35 10.85
C VAL A 115 -1.66 -2.60 11.71
N ASN A 116 -1.01 -3.68 11.26
CA ASN A 116 -0.93 -4.94 11.99
C ASN A 116 -0.01 -4.78 13.21
N PRO A 117 -0.51 -5.00 14.44
CA PRO A 117 0.30 -4.86 15.64
C PRO A 117 1.28 -6.02 15.88
N LYS A 118 1.08 -7.15 15.18
CA LYS A 118 1.89 -8.38 15.31
C LYS A 118 2.21 -8.98 13.94
N PRO A 119 2.96 -8.25 13.08
CA PRO A 119 3.19 -8.69 11.71
C PRO A 119 3.99 -10.00 11.60
N GLU A 120 4.70 -10.39 12.66
CA GLU A 120 5.43 -11.66 12.75
C GLU A 120 4.53 -12.89 12.78
N THR A 121 3.25 -12.73 13.13
CA THR A 121 2.26 -13.82 13.20
C THR A 121 1.47 -14.02 11.90
N GLY A 122 1.73 -13.21 10.88
CA GLY A 122 1.03 -13.21 9.59
C GLY A 122 0.18 -11.97 9.36
N LEU A 123 -0.61 -11.99 8.28
CA LEU A 123 -1.51 -10.89 7.93
C LEU A 123 -2.78 -10.88 8.78
N LEU A 124 -3.35 -9.70 8.98
CA LEU A 124 -4.72 -9.58 9.47
C LEU A 124 -5.72 -10.00 8.38
N ARG A 125 -6.96 -10.30 8.81
CA ARG A 125 -8.04 -10.63 7.88
C ARG A 125 -8.24 -9.49 6.86
N GLY A 126 -8.25 -9.84 5.58
CA GLY A 126 -8.52 -8.90 4.49
C GLY A 126 -9.96 -8.36 4.52
N ARG A 127 -10.11 -7.07 4.27
CA ARG A 127 -11.40 -6.40 4.09
C ARG A 127 -11.81 -6.44 2.62
N LYS A 128 -13.08 -6.65 2.39
CA LYS A 128 -13.68 -6.80 1.04
C LYS A 128 -13.57 -5.57 0.14
N GLY A 129 -13.25 -4.39 0.68
CA GLY A 129 -13.19 -3.13 -0.07
C GLY A 129 -12.16 -3.15 -1.19
N ALA A 130 -10.99 -3.75 -0.97
CA ALA A 130 -9.94 -3.85 -1.99
C ALA A 130 -10.40 -4.72 -3.18
N ALA A 131 -11.04 -5.87 -2.90
CA ALA A 131 -11.58 -6.76 -3.90
C ALA A 131 -12.72 -6.10 -4.69
N ARG A 132 -13.65 -5.43 -4.01
CA ARG A 132 -14.75 -4.71 -4.67
C ARG A 132 -14.22 -3.63 -5.62
N ILE A 133 -13.24 -2.82 -5.20
CA ILE A 133 -12.62 -1.80 -6.06
C ILE A 133 -11.93 -2.44 -7.26
N ALA A 134 -11.21 -3.54 -7.06
CA ALA A 134 -10.51 -4.24 -8.14
C ALA A 134 -11.50 -4.81 -9.17
N LEU A 135 -12.54 -5.52 -8.73
CA LEU A 135 -13.58 -6.08 -9.60
C LEU A 135 -14.33 -4.98 -10.35
N ALA A 136 -14.71 -3.88 -9.68
CA ALA A 136 -15.45 -2.77 -10.30
C ALA A 136 -14.63 -1.99 -11.33
N THR A 137 -13.30 -2.02 -11.22
CA THR A 137 -12.40 -1.27 -12.14
C THR A 137 -11.74 -2.15 -13.19
N GLU A 138 -11.79 -3.46 -13.02
CA GLU A 138 -11.04 -4.46 -13.83
C GLU A 138 -9.52 -4.17 -13.88
N ALA A 139 -9.04 -3.31 -12.98
CA ALA A 139 -7.64 -2.90 -12.95
C ALA A 139 -6.75 -4.03 -12.41
N PRO A 140 -5.60 -4.30 -13.03
CA PRO A 140 -4.66 -5.28 -12.53
C PRO A 140 -4.19 -4.91 -11.12
N VAL A 141 -4.17 -5.90 -10.21
CA VAL A 141 -3.74 -5.74 -8.82
C VAL A 141 -2.37 -6.35 -8.66
N VAL A 142 -1.39 -5.54 -8.30
CA VAL A 142 -0.02 -5.97 -7.99
C VAL A 142 0.07 -6.22 -6.49
N PRO A 143 0.18 -7.48 -6.01
CA PRO A 143 0.37 -7.77 -4.60
C PRO A 143 1.78 -7.33 -4.18
N VAL A 144 1.90 -6.72 -2.99
CA VAL A 144 3.18 -6.23 -2.49
C VAL A 144 3.39 -6.62 -1.04
N GLY A 145 4.60 -7.04 -0.71
CA GLY A 145 5.08 -7.25 0.64
C GLY A 145 5.97 -6.09 1.10
N VAL A 146 5.77 -5.64 2.33
CA VAL A 146 6.63 -4.66 3.00
C VAL A 146 7.10 -5.23 4.32
N TRP A 147 8.41 -5.11 4.61
CA TRP A 147 9.00 -5.51 5.88
C TRP A 147 10.10 -4.55 6.32
N GLY A 148 10.26 -4.36 7.64
CA GLY A 148 11.33 -3.55 8.24
C GLY A 148 10.90 -2.12 8.59
N THR A 149 9.79 -1.61 8.08
CA THR A 149 9.26 -0.29 8.45
C THR A 149 8.76 -0.26 9.89
N GLN A 150 8.27 -1.38 10.41
CA GLN A 150 7.82 -1.56 11.81
C GLN A 150 8.96 -1.38 12.83
N GLU A 151 10.21 -1.51 12.41
CA GLU A 151 11.36 -1.24 13.28
C GLU A 151 11.44 0.23 13.74
N ARG A 152 10.82 1.13 12.98
CA ARG A 152 10.77 2.55 13.28
C ARG A 152 9.42 3.03 13.74
N TRP A 153 8.35 2.58 13.11
CA TRP A 153 7.02 3.07 13.42
C TRP A 153 5.97 1.93 13.43
N PRO A 154 6.09 1.00 14.39
CA PRO A 154 5.04 0.00 14.60
C PRO A 154 3.79 0.64 15.20
N LYS A 155 2.72 -0.11 15.30
CA LYS A 155 1.62 0.23 16.21
C LYS A 155 2.00 -0.26 17.63
N PRO A 156 1.98 0.57 18.68
CA PRO A 156 1.22 1.81 18.82
C PRO A 156 1.97 3.12 18.49
N GLY A 157 3.26 3.15 18.17
CA GLY A 157 3.91 4.42 17.95
C GLY A 157 5.36 4.40 17.46
N LEU A 158 5.97 5.56 17.33
CA LEU A 158 7.33 5.74 16.83
C LEU A 158 8.37 5.21 17.83
N HIS A 159 9.29 4.40 17.33
CA HIS A 159 10.45 3.92 18.07
C HIS A 159 11.75 4.43 17.46
N VAL A 160 12.54 5.18 18.24
CA VAL A 160 13.85 5.71 17.81
C VAL A 160 14.99 4.77 18.26
N ARG A 161 14.70 3.49 18.52
CA ARG A 161 15.69 2.50 18.97
C ARG A 161 16.50 1.91 17.80
N ARG A 162 17.69 1.39 18.15
CA ARG A 162 18.56 0.65 17.21
C ARG A 162 17.84 -0.57 16.61
N PRO A 163 18.17 -1.04 15.39
CA PRO A 163 19.40 -0.71 14.69
C PRO A 163 19.37 0.65 13.99
N TRP A 164 20.53 1.28 13.91
CA TRP A 164 20.73 2.47 13.07
C TRP A 164 20.57 2.06 11.60
N ARG A 165 19.69 2.73 10.85
CA ARG A 165 19.37 2.41 9.45
C ARG A 165 18.88 0.96 9.26
N PRO A 166 17.69 0.59 9.78
CA PRO A 166 17.12 -0.72 9.55
C PRO A 166 16.91 -0.98 8.05
N VAL A 167 16.99 -2.25 7.66
CA VAL A 167 16.68 -2.65 6.29
C VAL A 167 15.16 -2.66 6.12
N VAL A 168 14.70 -1.91 5.13
CA VAL A 168 13.31 -1.95 4.67
C VAL A 168 13.29 -2.66 3.33
N ALA A 169 12.53 -3.73 3.24
CA ALA A 169 12.39 -4.49 2.01
C ALA A 169 10.98 -4.39 1.44
N VAL A 170 10.91 -4.37 0.11
CA VAL A 170 9.67 -4.34 -0.66
C VAL A 170 9.75 -5.38 -1.77
N SER A 171 8.79 -6.30 -1.81
CA SER A 171 8.67 -7.32 -2.85
C SER A 171 7.34 -7.15 -3.58
N TYR A 172 7.39 -6.98 -4.90
CA TYR A 172 6.22 -6.93 -5.76
C TYR A 172 6.00 -8.27 -6.46
N GLY A 173 4.77 -8.79 -6.42
CA GLY A 173 4.35 -9.98 -7.14
C GLY A 173 3.85 -9.67 -8.55
N ASP A 174 3.52 -10.72 -9.29
CA ASP A 174 2.94 -10.56 -10.63
C ASP A 174 1.53 -9.98 -10.55
N PRO A 175 1.12 -9.15 -11.52
CA PRO A 175 -0.22 -8.57 -11.53
C PRO A 175 -1.30 -9.64 -11.62
N ILE A 176 -2.32 -9.53 -10.77
CA ILE A 176 -3.51 -10.38 -10.77
C ILE A 176 -4.62 -9.61 -11.47
N LEU A 177 -5.19 -10.19 -12.53
CA LEU A 177 -6.38 -9.63 -13.18
C LEU A 177 -7.62 -10.06 -12.40
N PRO A 178 -8.44 -9.10 -11.92
CA PRO A 178 -9.67 -9.43 -11.23
C PRO A 178 -10.66 -10.10 -12.18
N LYS A 179 -11.32 -11.17 -11.69
CA LYS A 179 -12.37 -11.88 -12.42
C LYS A 179 -13.55 -12.08 -11.51
N GLY A 180 -14.74 -11.76 -11.97
CA GLY A 180 -15.99 -11.86 -11.21
C GLY A 180 -16.77 -10.56 -11.21
N ASP A 181 -17.89 -10.57 -10.49
CA ASP A 181 -18.81 -9.46 -10.35
C ASP A 181 -18.55 -8.68 -9.05
N ALA A 182 -18.42 -7.36 -9.16
CA ALA A 182 -18.22 -6.46 -8.02
C ALA A 182 -19.41 -6.40 -7.06
N ASP A 183 -20.60 -6.86 -7.48
CA ASP A 183 -21.83 -6.94 -6.68
C ASP A 183 -22.07 -8.35 -6.11
N SER A 184 -21.34 -9.38 -6.61
CA SER A 184 -21.41 -10.73 -6.11
C SER A 184 -20.60 -10.88 -4.81
N ALA A 185 -21.28 -11.25 -3.71
CA ALA A 185 -20.63 -11.46 -2.43
C ALA A 185 -19.59 -12.59 -2.45
N ASP A 186 -19.84 -13.63 -3.27
CA ASP A 186 -18.97 -14.80 -3.42
C ASP A 186 -17.73 -14.44 -4.24
N ASP A 187 -17.87 -13.69 -5.34
CA ASP A 187 -16.73 -13.25 -6.15
C ASP A 187 -15.84 -12.29 -5.38
N ILE A 188 -16.45 -11.35 -4.63
CA ILE A 188 -15.72 -10.44 -3.75
C ILE A 188 -14.94 -11.24 -2.69
N GLN A 189 -15.55 -12.27 -2.10
CA GLN A 189 -14.87 -13.09 -1.09
C GLN A 189 -13.73 -13.88 -1.72
N ALA A 190 -13.99 -14.57 -2.84
CA ALA A 190 -12.99 -15.36 -3.55
C ALA A 190 -11.78 -14.50 -3.97
N PHE A 191 -12.04 -13.30 -4.51
CA PHE A 191 -10.95 -12.40 -4.89
C PHE A 191 -10.22 -11.80 -3.68
N THR A 192 -10.92 -11.59 -2.55
CA THR A 192 -10.29 -11.16 -1.29
C THR A 192 -9.30 -12.21 -0.79
N ASP A 193 -9.70 -13.47 -0.77
CA ASP A 193 -8.87 -14.57 -0.28
C ASP A 193 -7.65 -14.76 -1.19
N LEU A 194 -7.84 -14.80 -2.50
CA LEU A 194 -6.76 -14.86 -3.49
C LEU A 194 -5.74 -13.71 -3.30
N LEU A 195 -6.23 -12.50 -3.09
CA LEU A 195 -5.38 -11.32 -2.91
C LEU A 195 -4.59 -11.37 -1.61
N VAL A 196 -5.23 -11.80 -0.50
CA VAL A 196 -4.56 -11.94 0.80
C VAL A 196 -3.46 -12.99 0.72
N ASP A 197 -3.71 -14.13 0.08
CA ASP A 197 -2.71 -15.19 -0.09
C ASP A 197 -1.52 -14.69 -0.93
N ALA A 198 -1.79 -13.97 -2.02
CA ALA A 198 -0.74 -13.39 -2.84
C ALA A 198 0.09 -12.34 -2.10
N ILE A 199 -0.53 -11.52 -1.24
CA ILE A 199 0.17 -10.56 -0.39
C ILE A 199 1.01 -11.28 0.66
N ALA A 200 0.51 -12.37 1.26
CA ALA A 200 1.25 -13.16 2.23
C ALA A 200 2.57 -13.69 1.65
N VAL A 201 2.52 -14.23 0.44
CA VAL A 201 3.73 -14.68 -0.29
C VAL A 201 4.73 -13.54 -0.45
N GLN A 202 4.28 -12.33 -0.81
CA GLN A 202 5.18 -11.20 -0.99
C GLN A 202 5.69 -10.65 0.36
N ALA A 203 4.89 -10.70 1.42
CA ALA A 203 5.32 -10.32 2.76
C ALA A 203 6.44 -11.22 3.29
N ASP A 204 6.34 -12.52 3.07
CA ASP A 204 7.39 -13.49 3.43
C ASP A 204 8.66 -13.25 2.61
N ARG A 205 8.54 -12.97 1.30
CA ARG A 205 9.69 -12.59 0.46
C ARG A 205 10.35 -11.30 0.93
N ALA A 206 9.56 -10.27 1.25
CA ALA A 206 10.09 -9.02 1.78
C ALA A 206 10.81 -9.24 3.12
N ARG A 207 10.24 -10.09 3.99
CA ARG A 207 10.88 -10.48 5.27
C ARG A 207 12.23 -11.16 5.03
N ALA A 208 12.29 -12.15 4.16
CA ALA A 208 13.51 -12.84 3.78
C ALA A 208 14.55 -11.87 3.18
N LEU A 209 14.10 -11.00 2.28
CA LEU A 209 14.95 -9.98 1.65
C LEU A 209 15.50 -8.97 2.68
N ALA A 210 14.75 -8.64 3.73
CA ALA A 210 15.22 -7.74 4.78
C ALA A 210 16.31 -8.37 5.66
N GLN A 211 16.30 -9.69 5.79
CA GLN A 211 17.21 -10.46 6.64
C GLN A 211 18.49 -10.91 5.90
N ALA A 212 18.47 -10.97 4.58
CA ALA A 212 19.64 -11.31 3.75
C ALA A 212 20.73 -10.25 3.83
#